data_6daf25607b50ecd7a3868e89c6bc4391
#
_entry.id   6daf25607b50ecd7a3868e89c6bc4391
#
_cell.length_a   1.000
_cell.length_b   1.000
_cell.length_c   1.000
_cell.angle_alpha   90.00
_cell.angle_beta   90.00
_cell.angle_gamma   90.00
#
_symmetry.space_group_name_H-M   'P 1'
#
loop_
_entity.id
_entity.type
_entity.pdbx_description
1 polymer ?
#
loop_
_entity_poly.entity_id
_entity_poly.type
_entity_poly.pdbx_seq_one_letter_code
_entity_poly.pdbx_strand_id
1 'polypeptide(L)'
;MDNGFLFSKKMWALIMVLLVVLMAAAAFALQFSEEKARPQTAVERRDTGNSPYPGGDVSKAVFKVDNMSCSGCISAIKGSLAGFPGIEDILVDLGGGKAEVYYLKEGGADVGKMAQAITDSGYPARTLKVYSADEIKKEKDLAASKSKFYIASVSGYDIARADFDMEMKAARKQYQKDYGEDVFSTPRGKALEQKLQGQILSRLIQQGTLLQEINRSGYSVDSETFKAELKAYIEENGKSEQALQQAVSDAGYGYEYFKKRFEMGVLINRFIDEKVLAGATTPDEKQRAFGAWFNNARSKAEVAYYDKDLERAIQEQRSSGSCCPVK
;
A
#
# COMPACT_ATOMS: atom_id res chain seq x y z
N MET A 1 35.39 33.24 -10.32
CA MET A 1 35.45 31.87 -10.85
C MET A 1 34.28 31.14 -10.26
N ASP A 2 33.10 31.36 -10.88
CA ASP A 2 31.81 30.82 -10.39
C ASP A 2 31.54 29.51 -11.11
N ASN A 3 31.78 28.41 -10.45
CA ASN A 3 31.33 27.10 -10.90
C ASN A 3 29.89 26.84 -10.38
N GLY A 4 28.92 27.48 -11.04
CA GLY A 4 27.51 27.14 -10.90
C GLY A 4 27.24 25.76 -11.48
N PHE A 5 27.13 24.75 -10.64
CA PHE A 5 26.71 23.40 -10.99
C PHE A 5 25.21 23.45 -11.33
N LEU A 6 24.89 23.71 -12.58
CA LEU A 6 23.54 23.65 -13.12
C LEU A 6 23.08 22.19 -13.18
N PHE A 7 22.46 21.73 -12.12
CA PHE A 7 21.72 20.48 -12.13
C PHE A 7 20.60 20.56 -13.18
N SER A 8 20.71 19.76 -14.23
CA SER A 8 19.70 19.66 -15.28
C SER A 8 18.34 19.30 -14.66
N LYS A 9 17.27 20.01 -15.09
CA LYS A 9 15.88 19.77 -14.66
C LYS A 9 15.43 18.32 -14.88
N LYS A 10 16.03 17.61 -15.86
CA LYS A 10 15.80 16.18 -16.12
C LYS A 10 16.40 15.26 -15.05
N MET A 11 17.51 15.65 -14.44
CA MET A 11 18.14 14.89 -13.36
C MET A 11 17.28 14.90 -12.08
N TRP A 12 16.51 15.95 -11.84
CA TRP A 12 15.54 16.02 -10.74
C TRP A 12 14.38 15.05 -10.93
N ALA A 13 13.86 14.87 -12.13
CA ALA A 13 12.79 13.94 -12.43
C ALA A 13 13.26 12.47 -12.28
N LEU A 14 14.48 12.17 -12.74
CA LEU A 14 15.08 10.83 -12.61
C LEU A 14 15.54 10.50 -11.18
N ILE A 15 16.01 11.50 -10.43
CA ILE A 15 16.27 11.38 -9.00
C ILE A 15 14.97 11.07 -8.24
N MET A 16 13.82 11.60 -8.66
CA MET A 16 12.53 11.27 -8.06
C MET A 16 12.10 9.82 -8.35
N VAL A 17 12.40 9.25 -9.51
CA VAL A 17 12.15 7.80 -9.79
C VAL A 17 13.12 6.91 -9.02
N LEU A 18 14.40 7.29 -8.97
CA LEU A 18 15.41 6.60 -8.17
C LEU A 18 15.20 6.87 -6.66
N LEU A 19 14.74 8.06 -6.27
CA LEU A 19 14.41 8.40 -4.87
C LEU A 19 13.12 7.68 -4.41
N VAL A 20 12.15 7.40 -5.26
CA VAL A 20 11.04 6.51 -4.89
C VAL A 20 11.55 5.08 -4.68
N VAL A 21 12.61 4.66 -5.37
CA VAL A 21 13.27 3.37 -5.15
C VAL A 21 14.33 3.43 -4.04
N LEU A 22 15.07 4.55 -3.90
CA LEU A 22 16.18 4.71 -2.93
C LEU A 22 15.78 5.47 -1.65
N MET A 23 14.79 6.36 -1.66
CA MET A 23 14.29 6.99 -0.42
C MET A 23 13.55 5.99 0.49
N ALA A 24 13.05 4.88 -0.04
CA ALA A 24 12.63 3.77 0.81
C ALA A 24 13.82 3.17 1.60
N ALA A 25 15.02 3.19 1.07
CA ALA A 25 16.21 2.67 1.74
C ALA A 25 16.90 3.69 2.67
N ALA A 26 16.98 4.97 2.29
CA ALA A 26 17.71 5.98 3.05
C ALA A 26 16.89 6.65 4.18
N ALA A 27 15.58 6.86 3.98
CA ALA A 27 14.70 7.32 5.08
C ALA A 27 14.55 6.24 6.16
N PHE A 28 14.82 4.98 5.83
CA PHE A 28 14.76 3.86 6.75
C PHE A 28 15.98 3.76 7.67
N ALA A 29 17.16 4.18 7.20
CA ALA A 29 18.38 4.17 8.00
C ALA A 29 18.39 5.22 9.14
N LEU A 30 17.63 6.32 9.00
CA LEU A 30 17.57 7.39 10.00
C LEU A 30 16.53 7.16 11.12
N GLN A 31 15.63 6.16 10.99
CA GLN A 31 14.65 5.83 12.04
C GLN A 31 15.12 4.75 13.04
N PHE A 32 16.34 4.27 12.94
CA PHE A 32 16.89 3.26 13.84
C PHE A 32 17.69 3.81 15.03
N SER A 33 17.49 5.07 15.41
CA SER A 33 18.03 5.59 16.67
C SER A 33 17.09 5.25 17.81
N GLU A 34 17.48 4.26 18.60
CA GLU A 34 17.10 3.96 19.98
C GLU A 34 15.64 4.17 20.40
N GLU A 35 14.81 3.14 20.26
CA GLU A 35 13.65 2.99 21.12
C GLU A 35 13.80 1.74 22.01
N LYS A 36 14.11 1.98 23.29
CA LYS A 36 14.10 0.98 24.36
C LYS A 36 12.72 0.34 24.44
N ALA A 37 12.66 -0.94 24.09
CA ALA A 37 11.45 -1.76 24.16
C ALA A 37 10.88 -1.79 25.59
N ARG A 38 9.68 -1.23 25.78
CA ARG A 38 8.81 -1.58 26.92
C ARG A 38 8.16 -2.94 26.62
N PRO A 39 8.09 -3.84 27.58
CA PRO A 39 7.42 -5.12 27.39
C PRO A 39 5.91 -4.87 27.24
N GLN A 40 5.39 -5.15 26.07
CA GLN A 40 3.96 -5.23 25.82
C GLN A 40 3.46 -6.56 26.37
N THR A 41 2.54 -6.52 27.30
CA THR A 41 1.79 -7.69 27.77
C THR A 41 1.10 -8.34 26.57
N ALA A 42 1.50 -9.58 26.30
CA ALA A 42 0.90 -10.41 25.26
C ALA A 42 -0.58 -10.64 25.60
N VAL A 43 -1.47 -10.09 24.77
CA VAL A 43 -2.86 -10.56 24.71
C VAL A 43 -2.81 -11.93 24.06
N GLU A 44 -3.09 -12.95 24.85
CA GLU A 44 -3.13 -14.35 24.46
C GLU A 44 -4.14 -14.54 23.33
N ARG A 45 -3.63 -14.69 22.09
CA ARG A 45 -4.46 -15.05 20.94
C ARG A 45 -4.84 -16.52 21.07
N ARG A 46 -6.12 -16.80 21.17
CA ARG A 46 -6.63 -18.15 20.91
C ARG A 46 -6.46 -18.41 19.40
N ASP A 47 -5.42 -19.17 19.09
CA ASP A 47 -5.17 -19.69 17.74
C ASP A 47 -6.16 -20.83 17.50
N THR A 48 -7.38 -20.51 17.09
CA THR A 48 -8.30 -21.48 16.55
C THR A 48 -8.03 -21.57 15.06
N GLY A 49 -7.24 -22.58 14.66
CA GLY A 49 -6.88 -22.91 13.28
C GLY A 49 -8.09 -23.28 12.41
N ASN A 50 -9.05 -22.37 12.33
CA ASN A 50 -10.19 -22.47 11.44
C ASN A 50 -10.54 -21.06 10.92
N SER A 51 -11.14 -21.01 9.71
CA SER A 51 -11.65 -19.80 9.05
C SER A 51 -12.07 -18.75 10.07
N PRO A 52 -11.68 -17.45 9.92
CA PRO A 52 -12.04 -16.41 10.87
C PRO A 52 -13.56 -16.21 11.04
N TYR A 53 -14.38 -16.96 10.33
CA TYR A 53 -15.83 -16.88 10.40
C TYR A 53 -16.41 -18.25 10.69
N PRO A 54 -17.02 -18.48 11.88
CA PRO A 54 -17.77 -19.69 12.18
C PRO A 54 -18.91 -19.87 11.17
N GLY A 55 -19.28 -21.11 10.84
CA GLY A 55 -20.20 -21.48 9.78
C GLY A 55 -21.67 -21.14 10.04
N GLY A 56 -21.97 -19.87 10.27
CA GLY A 56 -23.32 -19.30 10.38
C GLY A 56 -23.58 -18.29 9.24
N ASP A 57 -24.81 -17.78 9.13
CA ASP A 57 -25.22 -16.72 8.20
C ASP A 57 -24.56 -15.38 8.57
N VAL A 58 -23.23 -15.31 8.37
CA VAL A 58 -22.46 -14.08 8.60
C VAL A 58 -22.70 -13.11 7.45
N SER A 59 -23.19 -11.92 7.76
CA SER A 59 -23.31 -10.78 6.85
C SER A 59 -22.14 -9.81 7.07
N LYS A 60 -21.84 -8.99 6.05
CA LYS A 60 -20.80 -7.94 6.13
C LYS A 60 -21.41 -6.59 5.78
N ALA A 61 -21.31 -5.62 6.68
CA ALA A 61 -21.63 -4.22 6.40
C ALA A 61 -20.34 -3.44 6.15
N VAL A 62 -20.30 -2.66 5.08
CA VAL A 62 -19.19 -1.76 4.74
C VAL A 62 -19.65 -0.33 4.93
N PHE A 63 -18.93 0.41 5.75
CA PHE A 63 -19.18 1.83 6.03
C PHE A 63 -18.09 2.70 5.42
N LYS A 64 -18.47 3.83 4.80
CA LYS A 64 -17.56 4.95 4.61
C LYS A 64 -17.47 5.68 5.94
N VAL A 65 -16.25 5.95 6.36
CA VAL A 65 -15.98 6.65 7.63
C VAL A 65 -15.02 7.80 7.34
N ASP A 66 -15.45 9.01 7.69
CA ASP A 66 -14.67 10.21 7.46
C ASP A 66 -13.84 10.58 8.70
N ASN A 67 -12.84 11.44 8.53
CA ASN A 67 -11.97 11.98 9.58
C ASN A 67 -11.07 10.97 10.29
N MET A 68 -10.84 9.80 9.72
CA MET A 68 -9.88 8.83 10.25
C MET A 68 -8.45 9.22 9.85
N SER A 69 -7.58 9.43 10.82
CA SER A 69 -6.18 9.84 10.56
C SER A 69 -5.13 9.04 11.31
N CYS A 70 -5.52 8.29 12.35
CA CYS A 70 -4.56 7.61 13.22
C CYS A 70 -5.10 6.30 13.81
N SER A 71 -4.22 5.52 14.44
CA SER A 71 -4.57 4.26 15.10
C SER A 71 -5.59 4.40 16.22
N GLY A 72 -5.65 5.55 16.90
CA GLY A 72 -6.67 5.85 17.90
C GLY A 72 -8.08 5.80 17.32
N CYS A 73 -8.26 6.20 16.05
CA CYS A 73 -9.54 6.12 15.36
C CYS A 73 -10.02 4.66 15.23
N ILE A 74 -9.10 3.73 14.97
CA ILE A 74 -9.43 2.29 14.88
C ILE A 74 -10.01 1.80 16.22
N SER A 75 -9.34 2.14 17.33
CA SER A 75 -9.78 1.73 18.65
C SER A 75 -11.13 2.34 19.04
N ALA A 76 -11.37 3.61 18.69
CA ALA A 76 -12.63 4.29 18.94
C ALA A 76 -13.78 3.65 18.17
N ILE A 77 -13.59 3.39 16.85
CA ILE A 77 -14.60 2.74 16.00
C ILE A 77 -14.89 1.31 16.49
N LYS A 78 -13.86 0.51 16.80
CA LYS A 78 -14.06 -0.83 17.34
C LYS A 78 -14.78 -0.78 18.69
N GLY A 79 -14.42 0.18 19.55
CA GLY A 79 -15.06 0.39 20.84
C GLY A 79 -16.54 0.78 20.73
N SER A 80 -16.90 1.65 19.78
CA SER A 80 -18.29 2.06 19.57
C SER A 80 -19.21 0.91 19.12
N LEU A 81 -18.64 -0.14 18.55
CA LEU A 81 -19.36 -1.30 18.04
C LEU A 81 -19.32 -2.50 19.00
N ALA A 82 -18.48 -2.48 20.04
CA ALA A 82 -18.27 -3.63 20.95
C ALA A 82 -19.54 -4.08 21.68
N GLY A 83 -20.53 -3.21 21.84
CA GLY A 83 -21.80 -3.52 22.52
C GLY A 83 -22.90 -4.10 21.59
N PHE A 84 -22.65 -4.21 20.30
CA PHE A 84 -23.63 -4.76 19.38
C PHE A 84 -23.63 -6.28 19.42
N PRO A 85 -24.79 -6.92 19.55
CA PRO A 85 -24.88 -8.37 19.59
C PRO A 85 -24.55 -8.98 18.21
N GLY A 86 -23.87 -10.12 18.23
CA GLY A 86 -23.58 -10.89 17.02
C GLY A 86 -22.47 -10.33 16.14
N ILE A 87 -21.73 -9.30 16.56
CA ILE A 87 -20.53 -8.88 15.84
C ILE A 87 -19.41 -9.91 16.00
N GLU A 88 -18.90 -10.40 14.87
CA GLU A 88 -17.84 -11.40 14.79
C GLU A 88 -16.47 -10.77 14.57
N ASP A 89 -16.38 -9.74 13.70
CA ASP A 89 -15.12 -9.05 13.43
C ASP A 89 -15.35 -7.63 12.90
N ILE A 90 -14.37 -6.75 13.15
CA ILE A 90 -14.38 -5.37 12.69
C ILE A 90 -13.00 -5.04 12.09
N LEU A 91 -12.99 -4.77 10.79
CA LEU A 91 -11.81 -4.34 10.07
C LEU A 91 -11.92 -2.85 9.73
N VAL A 92 -10.90 -2.07 10.08
CA VAL A 92 -10.88 -0.61 9.80
C VAL A 92 -9.71 -0.28 8.88
N ASP A 93 -10.01 0.23 7.71
CA ASP A 93 -9.03 0.72 6.74
C ASP A 93 -8.93 2.25 6.82
N LEU A 94 -7.89 2.73 7.51
CA LEU A 94 -7.60 4.17 7.62
C LEU A 94 -7.32 4.79 6.25
N GLY A 95 -6.62 4.07 5.37
CA GLY A 95 -6.21 4.57 4.07
C GLY A 95 -7.37 4.77 3.11
N GLY A 96 -8.31 3.83 3.09
CA GLY A 96 -9.52 3.87 2.28
C GLY A 96 -10.68 4.62 2.95
N GLY A 97 -10.56 4.98 4.24
CA GLY A 97 -11.65 5.60 4.98
C GLY A 97 -12.86 4.67 5.10
N LYS A 98 -12.64 3.38 5.42
CA LYS A 98 -13.70 2.37 5.47
C LYS A 98 -13.64 1.56 6.76
N ALA A 99 -14.79 1.10 7.21
CA ALA A 99 -14.91 0.06 8.23
C ALA A 99 -15.78 -1.08 7.68
N GLU A 100 -15.32 -2.31 7.84
CA GLU A 100 -16.06 -3.53 7.51
C GLU A 100 -16.43 -4.22 8.81
N VAL A 101 -17.71 -4.52 8.99
CA VAL A 101 -18.25 -5.18 10.18
C VAL A 101 -18.89 -6.49 9.75
N TYR A 102 -18.37 -7.58 10.27
CA TYR A 102 -18.89 -8.93 10.08
C TYR A 102 -19.80 -9.26 11.25
N TYR A 103 -21.03 -9.69 10.98
CA TYR A 103 -22.02 -9.92 12.02
C TYR A 103 -22.98 -11.06 11.65
N LEU A 104 -23.49 -11.77 12.67
CA LEU A 104 -24.53 -12.77 12.52
C LEU A 104 -25.87 -12.08 12.30
N LYS A 105 -26.56 -12.42 11.21
CA LYS A 105 -27.86 -11.86 10.87
C LYS A 105 -28.90 -12.10 11.96
N GLU A 106 -28.87 -13.28 12.58
CA GLU A 106 -29.77 -13.67 13.67
C GLU A 106 -29.45 -12.97 15.00
N GLY A 107 -28.27 -12.33 15.13
CA GLY A 107 -27.85 -11.60 16.31
C GLY A 107 -28.62 -10.28 16.56
N GLY A 108 -29.48 -9.86 15.63
CA GLY A 108 -30.27 -8.64 15.78
C GLY A 108 -29.48 -7.34 15.58
N ALA A 109 -28.27 -7.42 15.01
CA ALA A 109 -27.43 -6.26 14.70
C ALA A 109 -28.08 -5.39 13.62
N ASP A 110 -28.31 -4.14 13.93
CA ASP A 110 -28.89 -3.13 13.02
C ASP A 110 -27.78 -2.28 12.40
N VAL A 111 -27.67 -2.37 11.07
CA VAL A 111 -26.62 -1.66 10.31
C VAL A 111 -26.74 -0.14 10.42
N GLY A 112 -27.98 0.38 10.49
CA GLY A 112 -28.20 1.81 10.69
C GLY A 112 -27.72 2.28 12.05
N LYS A 113 -28.01 1.50 13.11
CA LYS A 113 -27.51 1.79 14.45
C LYS A 113 -25.99 1.67 14.56
N MET A 114 -25.37 0.74 13.83
CA MET A 114 -23.90 0.65 13.76
C MET A 114 -23.30 1.91 13.13
N ALA A 115 -23.84 2.39 12.01
CA ALA A 115 -23.40 3.63 11.38
C ALA A 115 -23.55 4.83 12.32
N GLN A 116 -24.67 4.90 13.06
CA GLN A 116 -24.89 5.95 14.04
C GLN A 116 -23.90 5.87 15.20
N ALA A 117 -23.62 4.68 15.75
CA ALA A 117 -22.67 4.51 16.84
C ALA A 117 -21.25 4.93 16.45
N ILE A 118 -20.83 4.62 15.21
CA ILE A 118 -19.54 5.12 14.66
C ILE A 118 -19.57 6.65 14.58
N THR A 119 -20.67 7.23 14.10
CA THR A 119 -20.82 8.69 13.99
C THR A 119 -20.79 9.36 15.37
N ASP A 120 -21.47 8.80 16.34
CA ASP A 120 -21.53 9.31 17.72
C ASP A 120 -20.16 9.22 18.44
N SER A 121 -19.29 8.32 17.98
CA SER A 121 -17.90 8.25 18.44
C SER A 121 -16.96 9.31 17.84
N GLY A 122 -17.51 10.23 17.02
CA GLY A 122 -16.79 11.35 16.41
C GLY A 122 -16.33 11.10 14.97
N TYR A 123 -16.74 10.00 14.34
CA TYR A 123 -16.34 9.63 12.97
C TYR A 123 -17.59 9.52 12.08
N PRO A 124 -17.96 10.55 11.32
CA PRO A 124 -19.11 10.50 10.44
C PRO A 124 -19.08 9.26 9.56
N ALA A 125 -20.12 8.42 9.68
CA ALA A 125 -20.19 7.15 8.99
C ALA A 125 -21.50 7.00 8.20
N ARG A 126 -21.38 6.38 7.02
CA ARG A 126 -22.55 5.99 6.20
C ARG A 126 -22.35 4.61 5.61
N THR A 127 -23.41 3.85 5.53
CA THR A 127 -23.40 2.52 4.91
C THR A 127 -23.14 2.66 3.42
N LEU A 128 -22.14 1.96 2.92
CA LEU A 128 -21.86 1.83 1.48
C LEU A 128 -22.55 0.63 0.89
N LYS A 129 -22.39 -0.53 1.53
CA LYS A 129 -22.94 -1.79 1.05
C LYS A 129 -23.10 -2.79 2.20
N VAL A 130 -24.09 -3.66 2.06
CA VAL A 130 -24.28 -4.83 2.92
C VAL A 130 -24.18 -6.08 2.04
N TYR A 131 -23.39 -7.05 2.46
CA TYR A 131 -23.18 -8.32 1.78
C TYR A 131 -23.87 -9.43 2.55
N SER A 132 -24.60 -10.26 1.85
CA SER A 132 -25.13 -11.53 2.37
C SER A 132 -24.03 -12.59 2.52
N ALA A 133 -24.33 -13.67 3.22
CA ALA A 133 -23.43 -14.81 3.37
C ALA A 133 -23.01 -15.40 2.01
N ASP A 134 -23.94 -15.49 1.05
CA ASP A 134 -23.65 -15.98 -0.31
C ASP A 134 -22.73 -15.04 -1.08
N GLU A 135 -22.92 -13.72 -0.97
CA GLU A 135 -22.04 -12.74 -1.59
C GLU A 135 -20.64 -12.78 -0.97
N ILE A 136 -20.53 -12.94 0.34
CA ILE A 136 -19.24 -13.12 1.04
C ILE A 136 -18.55 -14.41 0.57
N LYS A 137 -19.31 -15.50 0.43
CA LYS A 137 -18.78 -16.76 -0.09
C LYS A 137 -18.24 -16.61 -1.51
N LYS A 138 -19.00 -15.99 -2.41
CA LYS A 138 -18.56 -15.71 -3.79
C LYS A 138 -17.30 -14.83 -3.82
N GLU A 139 -17.22 -13.80 -2.95
CA GLU A 139 -16.04 -12.95 -2.80
C GLU A 139 -14.83 -13.78 -2.36
N LYS A 140 -15.00 -14.68 -1.38
CA LYS A 140 -13.93 -15.59 -0.91
C LYS A 140 -13.47 -16.56 -1.99
N ASP A 141 -14.41 -17.19 -2.70
CA ASP A 141 -14.09 -18.14 -3.77
C ASP A 141 -13.35 -17.45 -4.92
N LEU A 142 -13.77 -16.24 -5.28
CA LEU A 142 -13.06 -15.41 -6.24
C LEU A 142 -11.66 -15.03 -5.74
N ALA A 143 -11.54 -14.58 -4.49
CA ALA A 143 -10.25 -14.27 -3.88
C ALA A 143 -9.34 -15.49 -3.87
N ALA A 144 -9.83 -16.66 -3.50
CA ALA A 144 -9.06 -17.91 -3.49
C ALA A 144 -8.58 -18.31 -4.89
N SER A 145 -9.39 -18.11 -5.92
CA SER A 145 -8.99 -18.37 -7.30
C SER A 145 -7.93 -17.38 -7.81
N LYS A 146 -8.09 -16.10 -7.48
CA LYS A 146 -7.17 -15.03 -7.89
C LYS A 146 -5.87 -15.02 -7.09
N SER A 147 -5.87 -15.46 -5.83
CA SER A 147 -4.70 -15.40 -4.93
C SER A 147 -3.47 -16.16 -5.45
N LYS A 148 -3.66 -17.11 -6.37
CA LYS A 148 -2.54 -17.83 -7.02
C LYS A 148 -1.69 -16.90 -7.89
N PHE A 149 -2.30 -15.90 -8.51
CA PHE A 149 -1.66 -15.02 -9.50
C PHE A 149 -1.57 -13.58 -9.04
N TYR A 150 -2.47 -13.15 -8.16
CA TYR A 150 -2.61 -11.76 -7.72
C TYR A 150 -2.70 -11.70 -6.20
N ILE A 151 -2.19 -10.62 -5.62
CA ILE A 151 -2.22 -10.39 -4.17
C ILE A 151 -3.37 -9.47 -3.77
N ALA A 152 -3.71 -8.53 -4.64
CA ALA A 152 -4.77 -7.54 -4.44
C ALA A 152 -5.25 -6.99 -5.78
N SER A 153 -6.33 -6.21 -5.76
CA SER A 153 -6.68 -5.31 -6.87
C SER A 153 -7.02 -3.92 -6.36
N VAL A 154 -6.86 -2.91 -7.21
CA VAL A 154 -7.24 -1.52 -6.96
C VAL A 154 -8.21 -1.10 -8.03
N SER A 155 -9.50 -0.95 -7.68
CA SER A 155 -10.58 -0.58 -8.62
C SER A 155 -10.54 -1.38 -9.93
N GLY A 156 -10.27 -2.68 -9.85
CA GLY A 156 -10.19 -3.61 -10.98
C GLY A 156 -8.79 -3.75 -11.61
N TYR A 157 -7.79 -2.96 -11.21
CA TYR A 157 -6.39 -3.18 -11.60
C TYR A 157 -5.77 -4.23 -10.68
N ASP A 158 -5.53 -5.43 -11.22
CA ASP A 158 -4.96 -6.55 -10.45
C ASP A 158 -3.44 -6.38 -10.24
N ILE A 159 -2.99 -6.53 -8.99
CA ILE A 159 -1.58 -6.47 -8.58
C ILE A 159 -1.03 -7.90 -8.60
N ALA A 160 -0.08 -8.16 -9.50
CA ALA A 160 0.48 -9.48 -9.69
C ALA A 160 1.28 -9.95 -8.47
N ARG A 161 1.09 -11.21 -8.07
CA ARG A 161 1.90 -11.87 -7.04
C ARG A 161 3.39 -11.89 -7.43
N ALA A 162 3.68 -12.14 -8.70
CA ALA A 162 5.05 -12.14 -9.21
C ALA A 162 5.77 -10.81 -9.00
N ASP A 163 5.07 -9.68 -9.11
CA ASP A 163 5.66 -8.36 -8.85
C ASP A 163 5.99 -8.20 -7.35
N PHE A 164 5.11 -8.64 -6.47
CA PHE A 164 5.35 -8.64 -5.03
C PHE A 164 6.52 -9.56 -4.63
N ASP A 165 6.54 -10.79 -5.13
CA ASP A 165 7.58 -11.77 -4.82
C ASP A 165 8.96 -11.29 -5.31
N MET A 166 9.02 -10.63 -6.47
CA MET A 166 10.26 -10.06 -6.99
C MET A 166 10.78 -8.92 -6.10
N GLU A 167 9.90 -8.02 -5.67
CA GLU A 167 10.25 -6.93 -4.76
C GLU A 167 10.70 -7.46 -3.39
N MET A 168 10.01 -8.47 -2.87
CA MET A 168 10.40 -9.14 -1.61
C MET A 168 11.77 -9.83 -1.73
N LYS A 169 12.02 -10.52 -2.85
CA LYS A 169 13.31 -11.17 -3.12
C LYS A 169 14.45 -10.15 -3.15
N ALA A 170 14.26 -9.04 -3.85
CA ALA A 170 15.26 -7.97 -3.93
C ALA A 170 15.51 -7.32 -2.56
N ALA A 171 14.44 -7.00 -1.82
CA ALA A 171 14.54 -6.45 -0.47
C ALA A 171 15.28 -7.40 0.47
N ARG A 172 14.94 -8.69 0.47
CA ARG A 172 15.64 -9.71 1.27
C ARG A 172 17.13 -9.76 0.93
N LYS A 173 17.48 -9.83 -0.35
CA LYS A 173 18.88 -9.86 -0.81
C LYS A 173 19.66 -8.65 -0.30
N GLN A 174 19.06 -7.45 -0.36
CA GLN A 174 19.70 -6.24 0.14
C GLN A 174 19.93 -6.30 1.66
N TYR A 175 18.92 -6.70 2.44
CA TYR A 175 19.07 -6.83 3.89
C TYR A 175 20.07 -7.90 4.29
N GLN A 176 20.10 -9.04 3.62
CA GLN A 176 21.09 -10.09 3.85
C GLN A 176 22.51 -9.60 3.56
N LYS A 177 22.70 -8.81 2.50
CA LYS A 177 23.99 -8.18 2.19
C LYS A 177 24.42 -7.19 3.28
N ASP A 178 23.49 -6.42 3.84
CA ASP A 178 23.81 -5.35 4.80
C ASP A 178 23.95 -5.86 6.25
N TYR A 179 23.20 -6.92 6.63
CA TYR A 179 23.05 -7.38 8.01
C TYR A 179 23.38 -8.87 8.23
N GLY A 180 23.76 -9.61 7.19
CA GLY A 180 24.10 -11.04 7.23
C GLY A 180 22.97 -11.96 6.74
N GLU A 181 23.35 -13.16 6.28
CA GLU A 181 22.43 -14.13 5.65
C GLU A 181 21.29 -14.60 6.58
N ASP A 182 21.53 -14.61 7.87
CA ASP A 182 20.60 -15.09 8.89
C ASP A 182 19.67 -14.00 9.46
N VAL A 183 19.71 -12.77 8.91
CA VAL A 183 18.96 -11.61 9.41
C VAL A 183 17.46 -11.92 9.61
N PHE A 184 16.85 -12.72 8.75
CA PHE A 184 15.43 -13.09 8.81
C PHE A 184 15.14 -14.35 9.65
N SER A 185 16.15 -15.05 10.16
CA SER A 185 15.99 -16.28 10.93
C SER A 185 15.62 -16.02 12.40
N THR A 186 15.89 -14.82 12.90
CA THR A 186 15.62 -14.42 14.28
C THR A 186 14.15 -13.96 14.46
N PRO A 187 13.61 -13.95 15.69
CA PRO A 187 12.28 -13.37 15.94
C PRO A 187 12.15 -11.91 15.49
N ARG A 188 13.22 -11.10 15.68
CA ARG A 188 13.27 -9.71 15.21
C ARG A 188 13.31 -9.64 13.68
N GLY A 189 14.01 -10.56 13.04
CA GLY A 189 14.07 -10.67 11.58
C GLY A 189 12.72 -11.06 10.96
N LYS A 190 11.96 -11.94 11.61
CA LYS A 190 10.60 -12.29 11.18
C LYS A 190 9.66 -11.08 11.28
N ALA A 191 9.75 -10.29 12.35
CA ALA A 191 8.98 -9.05 12.47
C ALA A 191 9.37 -8.01 11.41
N LEU A 192 10.68 -7.91 11.08
CA LEU A 192 11.17 -7.08 9.98
C LEU A 192 10.61 -7.55 8.64
N GLU A 193 10.57 -8.84 8.39
CA GLU A 193 10.01 -9.40 7.17
C GLU A 193 8.52 -9.06 7.00
N GLN A 194 7.71 -9.20 8.05
CA GLN A 194 6.30 -8.78 8.05
C GLN A 194 6.16 -7.29 7.74
N LYS A 195 7.02 -6.46 8.32
CA LYS A 195 7.05 -5.02 8.02
C LYS A 195 7.37 -4.75 6.56
N LEU A 196 8.34 -5.43 5.98
CA LEU A 196 8.70 -5.33 4.56
C LEU A 196 7.53 -5.74 3.65
N GLN A 197 6.85 -6.84 3.97
CA GLN A 197 5.66 -7.28 3.25
C GLN A 197 4.60 -6.19 3.19
N GLY A 198 4.26 -5.60 4.34
CA GLY A 198 3.28 -4.51 4.42
C GLY A 198 3.70 -3.27 3.65
N GLN A 199 4.99 -2.89 3.70
CA GLN A 199 5.51 -1.72 2.98
C GLN A 199 5.49 -1.94 1.46
N ILE A 200 5.93 -3.10 0.98
CA ILE A 200 5.94 -3.44 -0.44
C ILE A 200 4.52 -3.49 -0.98
N LEU A 201 3.60 -4.16 -0.27
CA LEU A 201 2.21 -4.23 -0.69
C LEU A 201 1.54 -2.84 -0.70
N SER A 202 1.77 -1.99 0.32
CA SER A 202 1.28 -0.61 0.34
C SER A 202 1.77 0.19 -0.86
N ARG A 203 3.04 0.06 -1.23
CA ARG A 203 3.63 0.72 -2.39
C ARG A 203 3.01 0.24 -3.71
N LEU A 204 2.81 -1.08 -3.85
CA LEU A 204 2.17 -1.65 -5.05
C LEU A 204 0.70 -1.21 -5.18
N ILE A 205 -0.03 -1.09 -4.06
CA ILE A 205 -1.40 -0.55 -4.03
C ILE A 205 -1.41 0.92 -4.46
N GLN A 206 -0.49 1.74 -3.94
CA GLN A 206 -0.38 3.14 -4.35
C GLN A 206 -0.08 3.26 -5.84
N GLN A 207 0.84 2.46 -6.35
CA GLN A 207 1.14 2.39 -7.77
C GLN A 207 -0.06 1.94 -8.61
N GLY A 208 -0.79 0.91 -8.15
CA GLY A 208 -2.03 0.47 -8.78
C GLY A 208 -3.09 1.57 -8.83
N THR A 209 -3.18 2.41 -7.78
CA THR A 209 -4.07 3.59 -7.77
C THR A 209 -3.68 4.59 -8.86
N LEU A 210 -2.39 4.89 -9.01
CA LEU A 210 -1.90 5.78 -10.06
C LEU A 210 -2.20 5.23 -11.46
N LEU A 211 -1.89 3.96 -11.70
CA LEU A 211 -2.12 3.31 -12.98
C LEU A 211 -3.59 3.22 -13.36
N GLN A 212 -4.47 3.03 -12.36
CA GLN A 212 -5.90 3.01 -12.57
C GLN A 212 -6.43 4.39 -13.01
N GLU A 213 -5.94 5.48 -12.40
CA GLU A 213 -6.31 6.84 -12.81
C GLU A 213 -5.76 7.19 -14.21
N ILE A 214 -4.53 6.77 -14.52
CA ILE A 214 -3.94 6.90 -15.85
C ILE A 214 -4.80 6.18 -16.89
N ASN A 215 -5.18 4.93 -16.63
CA ASN A 215 -6.06 4.14 -17.49
C ASN A 215 -7.41 4.82 -17.71
N ARG A 216 -8.04 5.35 -16.66
CA ARG A 216 -9.33 6.08 -16.76
C ARG A 216 -9.23 7.34 -17.60
N SER A 217 -8.07 7.99 -17.59
CA SER A 217 -7.85 9.20 -18.38
C SER A 217 -7.61 8.92 -19.86
N GLY A 218 -7.40 7.66 -20.26
CA GLY A 218 -7.00 7.27 -21.60
C GLY A 218 -5.57 7.70 -21.96
N TYR A 219 -4.75 8.10 -20.96
CA TYR A 219 -3.37 8.54 -21.21
C TYR A 219 -2.47 7.36 -21.52
N SER A 220 -1.64 7.50 -22.52
CA SER A 220 -0.65 6.50 -22.93
C SER A 220 0.64 7.17 -23.41
N VAL A 221 1.72 6.42 -23.41
CA VAL A 221 3.02 6.81 -23.97
C VAL A 221 3.39 5.76 -25.01
N ASP A 222 3.90 6.20 -26.14
CA ASP A 222 4.30 5.29 -27.23
C ASP A 222 5.64 4.58 -26.94
N SER A 223 5.88 3.47 -27.66
CA SER A 223 7.05 2.63 -27.44
C SER A 223 8.37 3.33 -27.82
N GLU A 224 8.36 4.27 -28.75
CA GLU A 224 9.58 4.99 -29.14
C GLU A 224 10.00 5.97 -28.04
N THR A 225 9.03 6.58 -27.37
CA THR A 225 9.29 7.40 -26.18
C THR A 225 9.93 6.57 -25.05
N PHE A 226 9.43 5.37 -24.79
CA PHE A 226 10.05 4.49 -23.77
C PHE A 226 11.49 4.11 -24.11
N LYS A 227 11.76 3.78 -25.37
CA LYS A 227 13.11 3.47 -25.85
C LYS A 227 14.05 4.68 -25.72
N ALA A 228 13.58 5.87 -26.09
CA ALA A 228 14.35 7.10 -25.98
C ALA A 228 14.68 7.44 -24.51
N GLU A 229 13.71 7.30 -23.61
CA GLU A 229 13.92 7.53 -22.16
C GLU A 229 14.89 6.49 -21.57
N LEU A 230 14.81 5.22 -21.95
CA LEU A 230 15.74 4.19 -21.49
C LEU A 230 17.16 4.46 -21.99
N LYS A 231 17.30 4.84 -23.26
CA LYS A 231 18.58 5.22 -23.84
C LYS A 231 19.19 6.42 -23.10
N ALA A 232 18.39 7.48 -22.89
CA ALA A 232 18.82 8.65 -22.14
C ALA A 232 19.24 8.30 -20.72
N TYR A 233 18.50 7.43 -20.05
CA TYR A 233 18.84 6.93 -18.72
C TYR A 233 20.20 6.21 -18.69
N ILE A 234 20.48 5.36 -19.67
CA ILE A 234 21.76 4.64 -19.80
C ILE A 234 22.90 5.64 -20.00
N GLU A 235 22.73 6.60 -20.93
CA GLU A 235 23.75 7.61 -21.27
C GLU A 235 24.03 8.56 -20.08
N GLU A 236 22.99 9.06 -19.42
CA GLU A 236 23.13 9.96 -18.26
C GLU A 236 23.84 9.30 -17.07
N ASN A 237 23.70 7.99 -16.91
CA ASN A 237 24.39 7.25 -15.85
C ASN A 237 25.79 6.77 -16.26
N GLY A 238 26.28 7.13 -17.46
CA GLY A 238 27.61 6.77 -17.97
C GLY A 238 27.82 5.25 -18.11
N LYS A 239 26.73 4.50 -18.30
CA LYS A 239 26.73 3.04 -18.37
C LYS A 239 26.49 2.56 -19.78
N SER A 240 26.94 1.34 -20.07
CA SER A 240 26.44 0.57 -21.20
C SER A 240 25.18 -0.19 -20.79
N GLU A 241 24.39 -0.64 -21.76
CA GLU A 241 23.25 -1.50 -21.49
C GLU A 241 23.66 -2.78 -20.72
N GLN A 242 24.81 -3.35 -21.07
CA GLN A 242 25.38 -4.52 -20.36
C GLN A 242 25.68 -4.22 -18.89
N ALA A 243 26.27 -3.05 -18.61
CA ALA A 243 26.56 -2.64 -17.23
C ALA A 243 25.27 -2.39 -16.44
N LEU A 244 24.21 -1.87 -17.10
CA LEU A 244 22.88 -1.75 -16.49
C LEU A 244 22.26 -3.12 -16.20
N GLN A 245 22.32 -4.06 -17.15
CA GLN A 245 21.83 -5.43 -16.96
C GLN A 245 22.52 -6.11 -15.77
N GLN A 246 23.84 -5.96 -15.65
CA GLN A 246 24.61 -6.50 -14.53
C GLN A 246 24.16 -5.87 -13.20
N ALA A 247 24.05 -4.53 -13.15
CA ALA A 247 23.62 -3.82 -11.94
C ALA A 247 22.20 -4.23 -11.50
N VAL A 248 21.29 -4.42 -12.45
CA VAL A 248 19.92 -4.90 -12.22
C VAL A 248 19.95 -6.33 -11.63
N SER A 249 20.78 -7.21 -12.19
CA SER A 249 20.97 -8.58 -11.70
C SER A 249 21.58 -8.60 -10.30
N ASP A 250 22.57 -7.75 -10.03
CA ASP A 250 23.21 -7.62 -8.72
C ASP A 250 22.22 -7.13 -7.65
N ALA A 251 21.28 -6.29 -8.05
CA ALA A 251 20.18 -5.84 -7.19
C ALA A 251 19.08 -6.91 -6.97
N GLY A 252 19.17 -8.06 -7.65
CA GLY A 252 18.22 -9.17 -7.48
C GLY A 252 17.03 -9.16 -8.44
N TYR A 253 17.03 -8.28 -9.46
CA TYR A 253 15.97 -8.18 -10.44
C TYR A 253 16.33 -8.84 -11.77
N GLY A 254 15.30 -9.33 -12.50
CA GLY A 254 15.45 -9.69 -13.91
C GLY A 254 15.41 -8.43 -14.81
N TYR A 255 16.17 -8.43 -15.90
CA TYR A 255 16.22 -7.24 -16.77
C TYR A 255 14.86 -6.92 -17.45
N GLU A 256 14.10 -7.94 -17.86
CA GLU A 256 12.74 -7.75 -18.39
C GLU A 256 11.79 -7.15 -17.36
N TYR A 257 11.89 -7.59 -16.10
CA TYR A 257 11.14 -6.99 -15.01
C TYR A 257 11.54 -5.53 -14.81
N PHE A 258 12.84 -5.23 -14.85
CA PHE A 258 13.33 -3.85 -14.77
C PHE A 258 12.75 -3.00 -15.90
N LYS A 259 12.79 -3.45 -17.16
CA LYS A 259 12.22 -2.71 -18.31
C LYS A 259 10.73 -2.41 -18.10
N LYS A 260 9.95 -3.42 -17.73
CA LYS A 260 8.53 -3.24 -17.41
C LYS A 260 8.30 -2.18 -16.31
N ARG A 261 9.12 -2.19 -15.27
CA ARG A 261 9.05 -1.22 -14.17
C ARG A 261 9.49 0.18 -14.63
N PHE A 262 10.49 0.25 -15.48
CA PHE A 262 10.97 1.49 -16.06
C PHE A 262 9.89 2.14 -16.95
N GLU A 263 9.29 1.39 -17.86
CA GLU A 263 8.18 1.85 -18.71
C GLU A 263 7.01 2.38 -17.87
N MET A 264 6.64 1.66 -16.83
CA MET A 264 5.62 2.07 -15.90
C MET A 264 5.99 3.39 -15.18
N GLY A 265 7.25 3.53 -14.76
CA GLY A 265 7.76 4.77 -14.18
C GLY A 265 7.69 5.95 -15.14
N VAL A 266 8.10 5.76 -16.40
CA VAL A 266 7.99 6.78 -17.45
C VAL A 266 6.53 7.19 -17.66
N LEU A 267 5.62 6.23 -17.79
CA LEU A 267 4.19 6.48 -17.95
C LEU A 267 3.63 7.33 -16.81
N ILE A 268 3.90 6.93 -15.57
CA ILE A 268 3.42 7.62 -14.36
C ILE A 268 3.99 9.05 -14.29
N ASN A 269 5.29 9.21 -14.48
CA ASN A 269 5.94 10.53 -14.37
C ASN A 269 5.43 11.50 -15.42
N ARG A 270 5.35 11.06 -16.68
CA ARG A 270 4.82 11.91 -17.74
C ARG A 270 3.36 12.30 -17.49
N PHE A 271 2.54 11.36 -17.08
CA PHE A 271 1.16 11.67 -16.72
C PHE A 271 1.08 12.70 -15.59
N ILE A 272 1.88 12.53 -14.53
CA ILE A 272 1.91 13.47 -13.42
C ILE A 272 2.34 14.85 -13.93
N ASP A 273 3.44 14.95 -14.66
CA ASP A 273 3.97 16.24 -15.14
C ASP A 273 3.00 16.94 -16.10
N GLU A 274 2.40 16.20 -17.03
CA GLU A 274 1.58 16.77 -18.10
C GLU A 274 0.12 17.00 -17.70
N LYS A 275 -0.42 16.20 -16.77
CA LYS A 275 -1.85 16.24 -16.41
C LYS A 275 -2.12 16.73 -14.99
N VAL A 276 -1.26 16.37 -14.04
CA VAL A 276 -1.48 16.69 -12.63
C VAL A 276 -0.80 17.99 -12.24
N LEU A 277 0.44 18.19 -12.72
CA LEU A 277 1.27 19.35 -12.39
C LEU A 277 1.22 20.45 -13.44
N ALA A 278 0.37 20.30 -14.46
CA ALA A 278 0.18 21.35 -15.48
C ALA A 278 -0.20 22.68 -14.82
N GLY A 279 0.65 23.72 -15.01
CA GLY A 279 0.46 25.03 -14.42
C GLY A 279 1.05 25.25 -13.03
N ALA A 280 1.55 24.22 -12.35
CA ALA A 280 2.30 24.37 -11.10
C ALA A 280 3.77 24.72 -11.40
N THR A 281 4.23 25.90 -10.96
CA THR A 281 5.56 26.42 -11.31
C THR A 281 6.56 26.25 -10.17
N THR A 282 6.12 26.37 -8.93
CA THR A 282 6.96 26.24 -7.74
C THR A 282 6.92 24.82 -7.14
N PRO A 283 7.96 24.38 -6.42
CA PRO A 283 7.96 23.12 -5.69
C PRO A 283 6.75 22.94 -4.77
N ASP A 284 6.37 23.99 -4.05
CA ASP A 284 5.22 23.96 -3.13
C ASP A 284 3.89 23.80 -3.85
N GLU A 285 3.72 24.45 -5.01
CA GLU A 285 2.54 24.26 -5.86
C GLU A 285 2.47 22.84 -6.38
N LYS A 286 3.59 22.28 -6.85
CA LYS A 286 3.68 20.90 -7.33
C LYS A 286 3.33 19.91 -6.24
N GLN A 287 3.87 20.10 -5.04
CA GLN A 287 3.57 19.22 -3.89
C GLN A 287 2.08 19.28 -3.51
N ARG A 288 1.49 20.49 -3.46
CA ARG A 288 0.05 20.66 -3.17
C ARG A 288 -0.83 20.05 -4.27
N ALA A 289 -0.53 20.30 -5.53
CA ALA A 289 -1.28 19.78 -6.67
C ALA A 289 -1.26 18.24 -6.68
N PHE A 290 -0.07 17.64 -6.57
CA PHE A 290 0.06 16.19 -6.49
C PHE A 290 -0.66 15.61 -5.26
N GLY A 291 -0.46 16.20 -4.08
CA GLY A 291 -1.08 15.75 -2.83
C GLY A 291 -2.60 15.78 -2.90
N ALA A 292 -3.19 16.87 -3.39
CA ALA A 292 -4.63 16.99 -3.55
C ALA A 292 -5.18 15.98 -4.56
N TRP A 293 -4.54 15.84 -5.70
CA TRP A 293 -4.92 14.88 -6.74
C TRP A 293 -4.83 13.44 -6.24
N PHE A 294 -3.69 13.05 -5.63
CA PHE A 294 -3.47 11.69 -5.16
C PHE A 294 -4.42 11.32 -4.01
N ASN A 295 -4.67 12.23 -3.07
CA ASN A 295 -5.65 12.01 -2.00
C ASN A 295 -7.06 11.79 -2.56
N ASN A 296 -7.46 12.55 -3.59
CA ASN A 296 -8.73 12.34 -4.28
C ASN A 296 -8.76 10.97 -5.00
N ALA A 297 -7.70 10.58 -5.71
CA ALA A 297 -7.59 9.27 -6.35
C ALA A 297 -7.71 8.14 -5.32
N ARG A 298 -6.95 8.24 -4.22
CA ARG A 298 -6.95 7.25 -3.14
C ARG A 298 -8.31 7.13 -2.43
N SER A 299 -9.02 8.24 -2.24
CA SER A 299 -10.33 8.22 -1.59
C SER A 299 -11.41 7.51 -2.41
N LYS A 300 -11.24 7.43 -3.73
CA LYS A 300 -12.13 6.74 -4.67
C LYS A 300 -11.70 5.30 -4.94
N ALA A 301 -10.46 4.94 -4.60
CA ALA A 301 -9.92 3.62 -4.87
C ALA A 301 -10.62 2.56 -4.03
N GLU A 302 -11.03 1.49 -4.68
CA GLU A 302 -11.54 0.27 -4.04
C GLU A 302 -10.45 -0.77 -4.04
N VAL A 303 -9.96 -1.13 -2.85
CA VAL A 303 -8.92 -2.15 -2.70
C VAL A 303 -9.56 -3.46 -2.26
N ALA A 304 -9.34 -4.52 -3.02
CA ALA A 304 -9.70 -5.89 -2.66
C ALA A 304 -8.43 -6.71 -2.48
N TYR A 305 -8.29 -7.37 -1.34
CA TYR A 305 -7.15 -8.24 -1.04
C TYR A 305 -7.51 -9.69 -1.35
N TYR A 306 -6.69 -10.35 -2.17
CA TYR A 306 -6.82 -11.78 -2.49
C TYR A 306 -5.97 -12.65 -1.56
N ASP A 307 -4.93 -12.07 -0.95
CA ASP A 307 -4.07 -12.70 0.06
C ASP A 307 -4.41 -12.11 1.44
N LYS A 308 -5.11 -12.90 2.24
CA LYS A 308 -5.61 -12.46 3.55
C LYS A 308 -4.51 -12.33 4.61
N ASP A 309 -3.42 -13.03 4.47
CA ASP A 309 -2.28 -12.91 5.39
C ASP A 309 -1.53 -11.60 5.14
N LEU A 310 -1.36 -11.23 3.87
CA LEU A 310 -0.80 -9.92 3.49
C LEU A 310 -1.74 -8.77 3.88
N GLU A 311 -3.05 -8.92 3.73
CA GLU A 311 -4.02 -7.93 4.21
C GLU A 311 -3.84 -7.68 5.72
N ARG A 312 -3.76 -8.77 6.51
CA ARG A 312 -3.56 -8.67 7.97
C ARG A 312 -2.24 -7.97 8.31
N ALA A 313 -1.15 -8.31 7.62
CA ALA A 313 0.16 -7.67 7.82
C ALA A 313 0.12 -6.14 7.61
N ILE A 314 -0.62 -5.67 6.59
CA ILE A 314 -0.83 -4.21 6.38
C ILE A 314 -1.65 -3.60 7.52
N GLN A 315 -2.72 -4.24 7.94
CA GLN A 315 -3.58 -3.70 8.99
C GLN A 315 -2.85 -3.61 10.33
N GLU A 316 -2.07 -4.63 10.68
CA GLU A 316 -1.22 -4.63 11.88
C GLU A 316 -0.17 -3.51 11.82
N GLN A 317 0.47 -3.30 10.67
CA GLN A 317 1.44 -2.22 10.50
C GLN A 317 0.80 -0.83 10.65
N ARG A 318 -0.40 -0.62 10.12
CA ARG A 318 -1.13 0.65 10.24
C ARG A 318 -1.61 0.91 11.67
N SER A 319 -1.95 -0.14 12.42
CA SER A 319 -2.38 -0.03 13.82
C SER A 319 -1.23 0.21 14.79
N SER A 320 0.00 -0.19 14.45
CA SER A 320 1.20 0.00 15.28
C SER A 320 1.92 1.33 15.05
N GLY A 321 1.52 2.10 14.02
CA GLY A 321 2.07 3.42 13.74
C GLY A 321 1.78 4.41 14.87
N SER A 322 2.82 4.87 15.56
CA SER A 322 2.77 5.82 16.68
C SER A 322 2.08 7.12 16.26
N CYS A 323 0.97 7.45 16.92
CA CYS A 323 0.38 8.78 16.88
C CYS A 323 1.10 9.69 17.87
N CYS A 324 2.24 10.25 17.48
CA CYS A 324 2.76 11.44 18.14
C CYS A 324 2.79 12.58 17.12
N PRO A 325 1.92 13.60 17.27
CA PRO A 325 2.17 14.86 16.58
C PRO A 325 3.46 15.43 17.18
N VAL A 326 4.48 15.62 16.35
CA VAL A 326 5.61 16.46 16.69
C VAL A 326 5.00 17.85 16.90
N LYS A 327 5.08 18.36 18.16
CA LYS A 327 4.76 19.74 18.50
C LYS A 327 5.81 20.69 17.91
#